data_244d71148d494003a9b9a476c38376e4
#
_entry.id   244d71148d494003a9b9a476c38376e4
#
_cell.length_a   1.000
_cell.length_b   1.000
_cell.length_c   1.000
_cell.angle_alpha   90.00
_cell.angle_beta   90.00
_cell.angle_gamma   90.00
#
_symmetry.space_group_name_H-M   'P 1'
#
loop_
_entity.id
_entity.type
_entity.pdbx_description
1 polymer ?
#
loop_
_entity_poly.entity_id
_entity_poly.type
_entity_poly.pdbx_seq_one_letter_code
_entity_poly.pdbx_strand_id
1 'polypeptide(L)'
;MVRRLVLGCGRAGETVVGVVSTWPGDLRVVVADETRAEAIEDAATVVHGDPTNAETYPDRADVVMVLGDDADRNLAAAREARDVFPDALVVACVGRDGVAAELEEVADRVIDARSAVADRLLSSATGDDAERVWRLLNVLRGIDGRLAVVMHDNPDPDAIASALALAQIARSVGIDVDACYYGEISHQENRALVNLLGLDLQNLDEPDAIKAYDGVALVDHSRPGVNDGLDPETDVDVVIDHHPPRAPVEAGFFDLRSGVGATSTLLAKYLKRLDLDPDREVATALLYGIRIDTREFTRETADSDFEAAAFLLPYVDESVLERVESPSMSPDVLSTMAAAIRNREVRGDILTSGVGQISDRDALAQAADKLLDMQGVSIAVVYGFMDETVYVSGRARGTDVDLGEVLRDALGPIGSAGGHADMAGAQIPLGILGAVEDESSGSLSTILDEVIAGRVFEVLENPPNAPLADAADIAFEFPLSDEE
;
A
#
# COMPACT_ATOMS: atom_id res chain seq x y z
N MET A 1 -12.79 15.77 -34.83
CA MET A 1 -12.89 16.53 -33.57
C MET A 1 -14.31 16.36 -33.04
N VAL A 2 -14.47 16.22 -31.73
CA VAL A 2 -15.78 16.05 -31.06
C VAL A 2 -16.50 17.40 -31.08
N ARG A 3 -17.75 17.39 -31.53
CA ARG A 3 -18.62 18.61 -31.61
C ARG A 3 -19.62 18.53 -30.48
N ARG A 4 -19.57 19.50 -29.60
CA ARG A 4 -20.43 19.59 -28.42
C ARG A 4 -21.41 20.73 -28.57
N LEU A 5 -22.67 20.44 -28.26
CA LEU A 5 -23.77 21.41 -28.23
C LEU A 5 -24.28 21.48 -26.79
N VAL A 6 -24.34 22.68 -26.25
CA VAL A 6 -24.99 22.95 -24.95
C VAL A 6 -26.31 23.71 -25.22
N LEU A 7 -27.41 23.18 -24.70
CA LEU A 7 -28.74 23.74 -24.81
C LEU A 7 -29.20 24.29 -23.45
N GLY A 8 -29.30 25.61 -23.37
CA GLY A 8 -29.54 26.33 -22.12
C GLY A 8 -28.29 26.38 -21.24
N CYS A 9 -28.18 27.43 -20.46
CA CYS A 9 -27.12 27.66 -19.52
C CYS A 9 -27.70 28.08 -18.17
N GLY A 10 -28.00 27.11 -17.29
CA GLY A 10 -28.42 27.35 -15.93
C GLY A 10 -27.20 27.65 -15.02
N ARG A 11 -27.44 27.79 -13.71
CA ARG A 11 -26.35 28.08 -12.76
C ARG A 11 -25.22 27.05 -12.80
N ALA A 12 -25.55 25.77 -12.94
CA ALA A 12 -24.56 24.73 -13.13
C ALA A 12 -23.91 24.72 -14.51
N GLY A 13 -24.68 25.22 -15.52
CA GLY A 13 -24.27 25.29 -16.91
C GLY A 13 -23.04 26.16 -17.16
N GLU A 14 -22.94 27.31 -16.50
CA GLU A 14 -21.78 28.21 -16.62
C GLU A 14 -20.49 27.51 -16.19
N THR A 15 -20.51 26.80 -15.05
CA THR A 15 -19.34 26.02 -14.56
C THR A 15 -18.99 24.89 -15.53
N VAL A 16 -20.00 24.16 -16.04
CA VAL A 16 -19.78 23.06 -16.98
C VAL A 16 -19.20 23.59 -18.30
N VAL A 17 -19.72 24.69 -18.84
CA VAL A 17 -19.19 25.33 -20.05
C VAL A 17 -17.73 25.73 -19.85
N GLY A 18 -17.39 26.35 -18.70
CA GLY A 18 -16.03 26.74 -18.38
C GLY A 18 -15.04 25.55 -18.38
N VAL A 19 -15.46 24.41 -17.86
CA VAL A 19 -14.61 23.16 -17.86
C VAL A 19 -14.54 22.56 -19.27
N VAL A 20 -15.70 22.40 -19.94
CA VAL A 20 -15.79 21.75 -21.26
C VAL A 20 -15.06 22.54 -22.34
N SER A 21 -14.98 23.86 -22.21
CA SER A 21 -14.26 24.75 -23.15
C SER A 21 -12.74 24.44 -23.20
N THR A 22 -12.17 23.84 -22.15
CA THR A 22 -10.76 23.42 -22.12
C THR A 22 -10.51 22.10 -22.84
N TRP A 23 -11.55 21.35 -23.19
CA TRP A 23 -11.43 20.07 -23.87
C TRP A 23 -11.21 20.21 -25.37
N PRO A 24 -10.45 19.33 -26.01
CA PRO A 24 -10.23 19.41 -27.46
C PRO A 24 -11.52 19.14 -28.22
N GLY A 25 -11.89 20.05 -29.18
CA GLY A 25 -13.07 19.96 -30.03
C GLY A 25 -13.83 21.27 -30.12
N ASP A 26 -14.97 21.25 -30.80
CA ASP A 26 -15.83 22.41 -30.96
C ASP A 26 -16.89 22.45 -29.86
N LEU A 27 -17.12 23.62 -29.28
CA LEU A 27 -18.17 23.86 -28.30
C LEU A 27 -19.07 25.00 -28.77
N ARG A 28 -20.36 24.69 -28.94
CA ARG A 28 -21.41 25.67 -29.23
C ARG A 28 -22.43 25.67 -28.10
N VAL A 29 -22.85 26.83 -27.67
CA VAL A 29 -23.84 27.01 -26.61
C VAL A 29 -25.00 27.81 -27.14
N VAL A 30 -26.23 27.30 -27.05
CA VAL A 30 -27.49 28.01 -27.37
C VAL A 30 -28.11 28.46 -26.06
N VAL A 31 -28.28 29.79 -25.90
CA VAL A 31 -28.79 30.37 -24.66
C VAL A 31 -29.71 31.55 -24.99
N ALA A 32 -30.87 31.64 -24.31
CA ALA A 32 -31.82 32.68 -24.49
C ALA A 32 -31.60 33.94 -23.62
N ASP A 33 -30.88 33.77 -22.52
CA ASP A 33 -30.58 34.84 -21.55
C ASP A 33 -29.31 35.59 -21.97
N GLU A 34 -29.42 36.89 -22.17
CA GLU A 34 -28.34 37.74 -22.65
C GLU A 34 -27.18 37.87 -21.64
N THR A 35 -27.53 37.99 -20.35
CA THR A 35 -26.52 38.10 -19.30
C THR A 35 -25.66 36.84 -19.19
N ARG A 36 -26.28 35.66 -19.37
CA ARG A 36 -25.57 34.38 -19.38
C ARG A 36 -24.78 34.15 -20.67
N ALA A 37 -25.27 34.66 -21.79
CA ALA A 37 -24.54 34.66 -23.04
C ALA A 37 -23.21 35.41 -22.91
N GLU A 38 -23.27 36.63 -22.36
CA GLU A 38 -22.08 37.46 -22.07
C GLU A 38 -21.10 36.79 -21.14
N ALA A 39 -21.59 36.08 -20.12
CA ALA A 39 -20.71 35.40 -19.11
C ALA A 39 -19.86 34.25 -19.67
N ILE A 40 -20.26 33.65 -20.81
CA ILE A 40 -19.61 32.51 -21.43
C ILE A 40 -19.04 32.77 -22.82
N GLU A 41 -19.15 34.01 -23.32
CA GLU A 41 -18.76 34.41 -24.68
C GLU A 41 -17.26 34.16 -24.96
N ASP A 42 -16.42 34.36 -23.96
CA ASP A 42 -14.98 34.09 -24.05
C ASP A 42 -14.62 32.58 -24.07
N ALA A 43 -15.54 31.74 -23.59
CA ALA A 43 -15.30 30.31 -23.41
C ALA A 43 -15.82 29.43 -24.55
N ALA A 44 -16.83 29.88 -25.30
CA ALA A 44 -17.51 29.06 -26.29
C ALA A 44 -18.11 29.89 -27.45
N THR A 45 -18.44 29.23 -28.55
CA THR A 45 -19.24 29.85 -29.60
C THR A 45 -20.68 29.95 -29.14
N VAL A 46 -21.12 31.16 -28.76
CA VAL A 46 -22.48 31.41 -28.25
C VAL A 46 -23.44 31.74 -29.36
N VAL A 47 -24.62 31.11 -29.38
CA VAL A 47 -25.75 31.43 -30.23
C VAL A 47 -26.88 31.93 -29.33
N HIS A 48 -27.25 33.18 -29.53
CA HIS A 48 -28.39 33.78 -28.82
C HIS A 48 -29.70 33.27 -29.43
N GLY A 49 -30.44 32.45 -28.66
CA GLY A 49 -31.66 31.84 -29.18
C GLY A 49 -32.37 30.94 -28.18
N ASP A 50 -33.52 30.43 -28.58
CA ASP A 50 -34.26 29.46 -27.76
C ASP A 50 -33.65 28.07 -27.87
N PRO A 51 -33.19 27.47 -26.74
CA PRO A 51 -32.64 26.11 -26.72
C PRO A 51 -33.61 25.02 -27.18
N THR A 52 -34.90 25.31 -27.26
CA THR A 52 -35.93 24.37 -27.76
C THR A 52 -36.18 24.50 -29.26
N ASN A 53 -35.49 25.42 -29.96
CA ASN A 53 -35.69 25.66 -31.40
C ASN A 53 -34.51 25.08 -32.20
N ALA A 54 -34.74 24.02 -32.98
CA ALA A 54 -33.78 23.38 -33.85
C ALA A 54 -33.07 24.30 -34.85
N GLU A 55 -33.68 25.42 -35.25
CA GLU A 55 -33.08 26.39 -36.18
C GLU A 55 -31.79 27.04 -35.60
N THR A 56 -31.63 26.98 -34.26
CA THR A 56 -30.43 27.49 -33.57
C THR A 56 -29.28 26.48 -33.46
N TYR A 57 -29.54 25.23 -33.85
CA TYR A 57 -28.59 24.14 -33.70
C TYR A 57 -27.58 24.12 -34.86
N PRO A 58 -26.39 23.50 -34.64
CA PRO A 58 -25.46 23.25 -35.74
C PRO A 58 -25.97 22.10 -36.62
N ASP A 59 -25.39 21.93 -37.81
CA ASP A 59 -25.72 20.82 -38.72
C ASP A 59 -25.39 19.43 -38.12
N ARG A 60 -24.47 19.35 -37.15
CA ARG A 60 -24.03 18.12 -36.49
C ARG A 60 -23.59 18.38 -35.08
N ALA A 61 -23.94 17.44 -34.17
CA ALA A 61 -23.42 17.34 -32.82
C ALA A 61 -23.12 15.87 -32.50
N ASP A 62 -22.02 15.62 -31.81
CA ASP A 62 -21.65 14.29 -31.33
C ASP A 62 -22.07 14.11 -29.85
N VAL A 63 -22.13 15.23 -29.10
CA VAL A 63 -22.62 15.28 -27.72
C VAL A 63 -23.52 16.48 -27.55
N VAL A 64 -24.69 16.29 -26.95
CA VAL A 64 -25.61 17.34 -26.57
C VAL A 64 -25.81 17.37 -25.07
N MET A 65 -25.60 18.50 -24.43
CA MET A 65 -25.80 18.71 -23.01
C MET A 65 -26.94 19.74 -22.79
N VAL A 66 -28.02 19.32 -22.15
CA VAL A 66 -29.16 20.18 -21.82
C VAL A 66 -29.01 20.64 -20.37
N LEU A 67 -28.65 21.89 -20.17
CA LEU A 67 -28.18 22.42 -18.88
C LEU A 67 -29.02 23.64 -18.39
N GLY A 68 -30.27 23.73 -18.79
CA GLY A 68 -31.17 24.77 -18.31
C GLY A 68 -31.62 24.57 -16.86
N ASP A 69 -32.19 25.62 -16.24
CA ASP A 69 -32.77 25.57 -14.89
C ASP A 69 -34.27 25.14 -14.89
N ASP A 70 -34.94 25.20 -16.02
CA ASP A 70 -36.36 24.90 -16.20
C ASP A 70 -36.55 23.46 -16.72
N ALA A 71 -37.32 22.64 -16.00
CA ALA A 71 -37.49 21.24 -16.31
C ALA A 71 -38.25 20.98 -17.64
N ASP A 72 -39.34 21.71 -17.88
CA ASP A 72 -40.15 21.54 -19.08
C ASP A 72 -39.38 21.96 -20.33
N ARG A 73 -38.61 23.04 -20.23
CA ARG A 73 -37.74 23.51 -21.32
C ARG A 73 -36.58 22.53 -21.57
N ASN A 74 -36.02 21.94 -20.50
CA ASN A 74 -34.97 20.92 -20.66
C ASN A 74 -35.52 19.67 -21.36
N LEU A 75 -36.73 19.22 -21.01
CA LEU A 75 -37.39 18.11 -21.70
C LEU A 75 -37.68 18.43 -23.17
N ALA A 76 -38.19 19.62 -23.46
CA ALA A 76 -38.45 20.04 -24.82
C ALA A 76 -37.16 20.13 -25.66
N ALA A 77 -36.10 20.71 -25.10
CA ALA A 77 -34.79 20.79 -25.75
C ALA A 77 -34.14 19.40 -25.96
N ALA A 78 -34.27 18.47 -24.99
CA ALA A 78 -33.77 17.11 -25.13
C ALA A 78 -34.49 16.32 -26.21
N ARG A 79 -35.82 16.46 -26.32
CA ARG A 79 -36.63 15.85 -27.40
C ARG A 79 -36.22 16.38 -28.77
N GLU A 80 -36.14 17.68 -28.93
CA GLU A 80 -35.74 18.33 -30.17
C GLU A 80 -34.29 17.91 -30.55
N ALA A 81 -33.38 17.86 -29.58
CA ALA A 81 -32.02 17.43 -29.82
C ALA A 81 -31.93 15.95 -30.25
N ARG A 82 -32.74 15.06 -29.67
CA ARG A 82 -32.81 13.66 -30.07
C ARG A 82 -33.35 13.48 -31.49
N ASP A 83 -34.36 14.29 -31.87
CA ASP A 83 -34.94 14.27 -33.22
C ASP A 83 -33.94 14.75 -34.28
N VAL A 84 -33.19 15.81 -33.97
CA VAL A 84 -32.19 16.39 -34.88
C VAL A 84 -30.90 15.58 -34.95
N PHE A 85 -30.47 15.00 -33.81
CA PHE A 85 -29.21 14.27 -33.66
C PHE A 85 -29.45 12.87 -33.07
N PRO A 86 -30.04 11.93 -33.80
CA PRO A 86 -30.41 10.62 -33.26
C PRO A 86 -29.24 9.81 -32.75
N ASP A 87 -28.05 10.02 -33.30
CA ASP A 87 -26.80 9.28 -32.90
C ASP A 87 -25.95 10.04 -31.88
N ALA A 88 -26.33 11.21 -31.44
CA ALA A 88 -25.58 12.00 -30.46
C ALA A 88 -25.81 11.48 -29.04
N LEU A 89 -24.77 11.55 -28.21
CA LEU A 89 -24.90 11.35 -26.76
C LEU A 89 -25.67 12.55 -26.17
N VAL A 90 -26.88 12.33 -25.66
CA VAL A 90 -27.70 13.36 -25.02
C VAL A 90 -27.61 13.23 -23.50
N VAL A 91 -27.09 14.25 -22.82
CA VAL A 91 -27.03 14.37 -21.38
C VAL A 91 -27.94 15.53 -20.94
N ALA A 92 -28.89 15.27 -20.06
CA ALA A 92 -29.86 16.29 -19.64
C ALA A 92 -29.92 16.46 -18.12
N CYS A 93 -29.99 17.73 -17.66
CA CYS A 93 -30.30 18.05 -16.28
C CYS A 93 -31.81 18.07 -16.04
N VAL A 94 -32.25 17.54 -14.90
CA VAL A 94 -33.67 17.46 -14.51
C VAL A 94 -34.32 18.85 -14.35
N GLY A 95 -33.58 19.88 -13.96
CA GLY A 95 -34.15 21.19 -13.66
C GLY A 95 -34.79 21.25 -12.26
N ARG A 96 -35.65 22.26 -12.02
CA ARG A 96 -36.16 22.53 -10.66
C ARG A 96 -37.30 21.63 -10.20
N ASP A 97 -38.21 21.24 -11.04
CA ASP A 97 -39.46 20.58 -10.67
C ASP A 97 -39.72 19.29 -11.47
N GLY A 98 -38.68 18.56 -11.68
CA GLY A 98 -38.45 17.18 -12.02
C GLY A 98 -39.39 16.43 -12.97
N VAL A 99 -39.05 16.38 -14.25
CA VAL A 99 -39.54 15.43 -15.26
C VAL A 99 -38.47 14.34 -15.55
N ALA A 100 -37.90 13.75 -14.48
CA ALA A 100 -36.78 12.81 -14.64
C ALA A 100 -37.15 11.60 -15.50
N ALA A 101 -38.33 11.00 -15.27
CA ALA A 101 -38.79 9.84 -16.02
C ALA A 101 -38.97 10.11 -17.50
N GLU A 102 -39.56 11.28 -17.85
CA GLU A 102 -39.72 11.68 -19.25
C GLU A 102 -38.40 12.03 -19.94
N LEU A 103 -37.41 12.54 -19.19
CA LEU A 103 -36.06 12.76 -19.71
C LEU A 103 -35.31 11.44 -19.96
N GLU A 104 -35.52 10.43 -19.14
CA GLU A 104 -34.92 9.08 -19.32
C GLU A 104 -35.38 8.39 -20.62
N GLU A 105 -36.55 8.79 -21.16
CA GLU A 105 -37.04 8.27 -22.46
C GLU A 105 -36.29 8.85 -23.65
N VAL A 106 -35.66 10.03 -23.51
CA VAL A 106 -35.09 10.80 -24.65
C VAL A 106 -33.60 11.10 -24.50
N ALA A 107 -33.07 11.11 -23.28
CA ALA A 107 -31.66 11.35 -22.99
C ALA A 107 -30.94 10.04 -22.58
N ASP A 108 -29.69 9.88 -23.00
CA ASP A 108 -28.85 8.72 -22.62
C ASP A 108 -28.39 8.80 -21.17
N ARG A 109 -28.33 10.03 -20.62
CA ARG A 109 -27.96 10.30 -19.23
C ARG A 109 -28.82 11.43 -18.68
N VAL A 110 -29.41 11.18 -17.52
CA VAL A 110 -30.18 12.16 -16.76
C VAL A 110 -29.45 12.47 -15.45
N ILE A 111 -29.29 13.77 -15.16
CA ILE A 111 -28.56 14.23 -13.96
C ILE A 111 -29.50 15.13 -13.16
N ASP A 112 -29.80 14.71 -11.92
CA ASP A 112 -30.38 15.61 -10.93
C ASP A 112 -29.24 16.31 -10.17
N ALA A 113 -28.96 17.55 -10.56
CA ALA A 113 -27.88 18.33 -9.95
C ALA A 113 -28.13 18.59 -8.45
N ARG A 114 -29.37 18.62 -7.98
CA ARG A 114 -29.69 18.82 -6.55
C ARG A 114 -29.38 17.58 -5.74
N SER A 115 -29.81 16.43 -6.21
CA SER A 115 -29.47 15.16 -5.58
C SER A 115 -27.96 14.92 -5.58
N ALA A 116 -27.27 15.14 -6.71
CA ALA A 116 -25.83 15.00 -6.79
C ALA A 116 -25.07 15.91 -5.82
N VAL A 117 -25.51 17.18 -5.68
CA VAL A 117 -24.93 18.12 -4.69
C VAL A 117 -25.29 17.69 -3.26
N ALA A 118 -26.53 17.28 -3.00
CA ALA A 118 -26.96 16.82 -1.69
C ALA A 118 -26.18 15.57 -1.27
N ASP A 119 -26.03 14.59 -2.16
CA ASP A 119 -25.25 13.37 -1.92
C ASP A 119 -23.79 13.70 -1.64
N ARG A 120 -23.21 14.64 -2.38
CA ARG A 120 -21.84 15.10 -2.16
C ARG A 120 -21.68 15.80 -0.81
N LEU A 121 -22.62 16.68 -0.44
CA LEU A 121 -22.64 17.35 0.86
C LEU A 121 -22.82 16.34 1.99
N LEU A 122 -23.79 15.41 1.85
CA LEU A 122 -24.01 14.36 2.84
C LEU A 122 -22.78 13.47 2.98
N SER A 123 -22.21 12.99 1.87
CA SER A 123 -21.01 12.15 1.91
C SER A 123 -19.79 12.87 2.48
N SER A 124 -19.75 14.22 2.39
CA SER A 124 -18.66 15.02 2.96
C SER A 124 -18.90 15.37 4.44
N ALA A 125 -20.18 15.50 4.86
CA ALA A 125 -20.56 15.93 6.19
C ALA A 125 -20.98 14.76 7.13
N THR A 126 -21.31 13.60 6.58
CA THR A 126 -21.82 12.46 7.33
C THR A 126 -21.16 11.16 6.85
N GLY A 127 -21.23 10.13 7.67
CA GLY A 127 -20.63 8.82 7.42
C GLY A 127 -19.44 8.56 8.34
N ASP A 128 -19.14 7.29 8.57
CA ASP A 128 -18.10 6.84 9.50
C ASP A 128 -16.73 7.47 9.24
N ASP A 129 -16.37 7.65 7.97
CA ASP A 129 -15.06 8.24 7.62
C ASP A 129 -15.01 9.76 7.90
N ALA A 130 -16.10 10.50 7.71
CA ALA A 130 -16.13 11.94 8.03
C ALA A 130 -16.05 12.17 9.54
N GLU A 131 -16.73 11.35 10.33
CA GLU A 131 -16.63 11.41 11.79
C GLU A 131 -15.24 11.06 12.29
N ARG A 132 -14.59 10.04 11.70
CA ARG A 132 -13.21 9.66 12.04
C ARG A 132 -12.21 10.77 11.74
N VAL A 133 -12.30 11.38 10.54
CA VAL A 133 -11.48 12.54 10.17
C VAL A 133 -11.64 13.67 11.18
N TRP A 134 -12.89 14.00 11.54
CA TRP A 134 -13.16 15.05 12.52
C TRP A 134 -12.57 14.73 13.90
N ARG A 135 -12.71 13.50 14.38
CA ARG A 135 -12.15 13.04 15.66
C ARG A 135 -10.63 13.10 15.63
N LEU A 136 -9.99 12.61 14.58
CA LEU A 136 -8.54 12.69 14.40
C LEU A 136 -8.05 14.13 14.49
N LEU A 137 -8.67 15.05 13.71
CA LEU A 137 -8.28 16.45 13.71
C LEU A 137 -8.48 17.13 15.07
N ASN A 138 -9.52 16.73 15.84
CA ASN A 138 -9.73 17.26 17.20
C ASN A 138 -8.65 16.81 18.17
N VAL A 139 -8.25 15.54 18.12
CA VAL A 139 -7.15 15.04 18.95
C VAL A 139 -5.85 15.73 18.57
N LEU A 140 -5.51 15.80 17.29
CA LEU A 140 -4.30 16.50 16.84
C LEU A 140 -4.28 17.95 17.31
N ARG A 141 -5.36 18.72 17.12
CA ARG A 141 -5.44 20.12 17.58
C ARG A 141 -5.39 20.30 19.10
N GLY A 142 -5.61 19.23 19.85
CA GLY A 142 -5.50 19.22 21.32
C GLY A 142 -4.06 19.05 21.82
N ILE A 143 -3.12 18.74 20.96
CA ILE A 143 -1.72 18.56 21.32
C ILE A 143 -1.05 19.93 21.36
N ASP A 144 -0.62 20.35 22.56
CA ASP A 144 0.04 21.62 22.80
C ASP A 144 1.57 21.46 22.69
N GLY A 145 2.09 21.29 21.46
CA GLY A 145 3.52 21.15 21.23
C GLY A 145 3.88 20.23 20.06
N ARG A 146 4.80 19.32 20.28
CA ARG A 146 5.40 18.47 19.25
C ARG A 146 4.85 17.05 19.33
N LEU A 147 4.49 16.48 18.19
CA LEU A 147 3.98 15.11 18.05
C LEU A 147 5.08 14.17 17.56
N ALA A 148 5.27 13.03 18.23
CA ALA A 148 5.99 11.88 17.68
C ALA A 148 5.03 10.94 16.98
N VAL A 149 5.23 10.65 15.69
CA VAL A 149 4.55 9.56 14.99
C VAL A 149 5.49 8.37 14.99
N VAL A 150 5.24 7.42 15.87
CA VAL A 150 6.13 6.28 16.15
C VAL A 150 5.72 5.08 15.30
N MET A 151 6.69 4.56 14.58
CA MET A 151 6.63 3.31 13.82
C MET A 151 7.11 2.14 14.68
N HIS A 152 6.80 0.92 14.28
CA HIS A 152 7.36 -0.27 14.92
C HIS A 152 8.89 -0.39 14.70
N ASP A 153 9.56 -1.24 15.48
CA ASP A 153 11.00 -1.53 15.34
C ASP A 153 11.30 -2.10 13.95
N ASN A 154 12.40 -1.64 13.35
CA ASN A 154 12.78 -2.00 11.99
C ASN A 154 11.64 -1.76 10.98
N PRO A 155 11.16 -0.51 10.86
CA PRO A 155 9.94 -0.19 10.13
C PRO A 155 10.01 -0.60 8.67
N ASP A 156 8.92 -1.17 8.21
CA ASP A 156 8.72 -1.53 6.82
C ASP A 156 8.16 -0.37 5.99
N PRO A 157 7.96 -0.53 4.68
CA PRO A 157 7.47 0.54 3.84
C PRO A 157 6.10 1.07 4.22
N ASP A 158 5.19 0.23 4.76
CA ASP A 158 3.86 0.66 5.17
C ASP A 158 3.90 1.53 6.42
N ALA A 159 4.67 1.13 7.44
CA ALA A 159 4.89 1.93 8.64
C ALA A 159 5.54 3.29 8.30
N ILE A 160 6.61 3.28 7.46
CA ILE A 160 7.30 4.51 7.04
C ILE A 160 6.33 5.46 6.32
N ALA A 161 5.60 4.96 5.34
CA ALA A 161 4.67 5.76 4.56
C ALA A 161 3.53 6.32 5.41
N SER A 162 2.99 5.50 6.30
CA SER A 162 1.93 5.88 7.23
C SER A 162 2.38 6.98 8.18
N ALA A 163 3.61 6.90 8.71
CA ALA A 163 4.16 7.95 9.56
C ALA A 163 4.30 9.29 8.83
N LEU A 164 4.80 9.27 7.59
CA LEU A 164 4.93 10.48 6.76
C LEU A 164 3.57 11.12 6.46
N ALA A 165 2.58 10.30 6.11
CA ALA A 165 1.24 10.78 5.78
C ALA A 165 0.53 11.38 7.00
N LEU A 166 0.60 10.74 8.18
CA LEU A 166 0.05 11.28 9.40
C LEU A 166 0.78 12.57 9.80
N ALA A 167 2.10 12.63 9.60
CA ALA A 167 2.88 13.85 9.82
C ALA A 167 2.43 14.99 8.88
N GLN A 168 2.16 14.71 7.60
CA GLN A 168 1.61 15.72 6.69
C GLN A 168 0.23 16.21 7.16
N ILE A 169 -0.64 15.32 7.61
CA ILE A 169 -1.96 15.68 8.17
C ILE A 169 -1.80 16.56 9.41
N ALA A 170 -0.92 16.19 10.35
CA ALA A 170 -0.67 16.96 11.56
C ALA A 170 -0.11 18.38 11.25
N ARG A 171 0.82 18.49 10.31
CA ARG A 171 1.35 19.78 9.85
C ARG A 171 0.25 20.66 9.22
N SER A 172 -0.71 20.08 8.53
CA SER A 172 -1.83 20.82 7.92
C SER A 172 -2.72 21.54 8.95
N VAL A 173 -2.72 21.07 10.19
CA VAL A 173 -3.43 21.71 11.32
C VAL A 173 -2.52 22.49 12.26
N GLY A 174 -1.25 22.65 11.90
CA GLY A 174 -0.29 23.53 12.60
C GLY A 174 0.51 22.86 13.72
N ILE A 175 0.55 21.51 13.74
CA ILE A 175 1.33 20.74 14.73
C ILE A 175 2.75 20.52 14.21
N ASP A 176 3.76 20.76 15.06
CA ASP A 176 5.14 20.33 14.81
C ASP A 176 5.24 18.83 15.04
N VAL A 177 5.83 18.10 14.09
CA VAL A 177 5.74 16.63 14.07
C VAL A 177 6.94 15.98 13.42
N ASP A 178 7.40 14.88 14.02
CA ASP A 178 8.42 14.00 13.45
C ASP A 178 7.87 12.60 13.22
N ALA A 179 8.38 11.95 12.17
CA ALA A 179 8.26 10.52 11.97
C ALA A 179 9.40 9.82 12.72
N CYS A 180 9.06 8.96 13.68
CA CYS A 180 9.99 8.42 14.67
C CYS A 180 10.03 6.88 14.60
N TYR A 181 11.19 6.30 14.95
CA TYR A 181 11.37 4.85 15.06
C TYR A 181 12.39 4.50 16.12
N TYR A 182 12.36 3.23 16.57
CA TYR A 182 13.38 2.62 17.42
C TYR A 182 14.18 1.58 16.62
N GLY A 183 15.37 1.20 17.09
CA GLY A 183 16.21 0.20 16.46
C GLY A 183 16.83 0.64 15.14
N GLU A 184 16.92 -0.26 14.17
CA GLU A 184 17.61 -0.04 12.90
C GLU A 184 16.69 -0.35 11.72
N ILE A 185 16.74 0.45 10.67
CA ILE A 185 16.14 0.12 9.37
C ILE A 185 17.09 -0.86 8.66
N SER A 186 16.90 -2.15 8.88
CA SER A 186 17.85 -3.20 8.48
C SER A 186 17.67 -3.68 7.05
N HIS A 187 16.44 -3.69 6.52
CA HIS A 187 16.15 -4.18 5.18
C HIS A 187 16.66 -3.22 4.11
N GLN A 188 17.32 -3.76 3.07
CA GLN A 188 17.93 -2.97 2.00
C GLN A 188 16.90 -2.11 1.27
N GLU A 189 15.71 -2.66 1.02
CA GLU A 189 14.61 -1.97 0.33
C GLU A 189 14.08 -0.79 1.14
N ASN A 190 13.93 -0.96 2.46
CA ASN A 190 13.48 0.11 3.37
C ASN A 190 14.52 1.23 3.44
N ARG A 191 15.83 0.89 3.53
CA ARG A 191 16.92 1.88 3.45
C ARG A 191 16.95 2.58 2.09
N ALA A 192 16.69 1.85 1.01
CA ALA A 192 16.63 2.43 -0.32
C ALA A 192 15.48 3.43 -0.43
N LEU A 193 14.29 3.10 0.07
CA LEU A 193 13.14 3.99 0.13
C LEU A 193 13.48 5.29 0.86
N VAL A 194 14.01 5.19 2.09
CA VAL A 194 14.41 6.34 2.92
C VAL A 194 15.43 7.22 2.20
N ASN A 195 16.48 6.62 1.64
CA ASN A 195 17.55 7.36 0.96
C ASN A 195 17.10 7.99 -0.36
N LEU A 196 16.30 7.28 -1.17
CA LEU A 196 15.88 7.77 -2.48
C LEU A 196 14.86 8.89 -2.39
N LEU A 197 14.00 8.86 -1.37
CA LEU A 197 13.05 9.93 -1.07
C LEU A 197 13.64 11.04 -0.18
N GLY A 198 14.85 10.85 0.38
CA GLY A 198 15.48 11.81 1.26
C GLY A 198 14.70 12.05 2.55
N LEU A 199 14.11 10.99 3.13
CA LEU A 199 13.23 11.09 4.28
C LEU A 199 14.01 11.45 5.56
N ASP A 200 13.49 12.39 6.31
CA ASP A 200 14.00 12.76 7.64
C ASP A 200 13.21 12.00 8.72
N LEU A 201 13.81 10.93 9.23
CA LEU A 201 13.23 10.05 10.24
C LEU A 201 14.07 10.18 11.53
N GLN A 202 13.40 10.32 12.67
CA GLN A 202 14.05 10.47 13.97
C GLN A 202 14.17 9.13 14.68
N ASN A 203 15.41 8.72 14.98
CA ASN A 203 15.67 7.55 15.81
C ASN A 203 15.53 7.91 17.29
N LEU A 204 14.80 7.10 18.05
CA LEU A 204 14.49 7.32 19.47
C LEU A 204 15.24 6.38 20.42
N ASP A 205 16.33 5.75 19.98
CA ASP A 205 17.09 4.77 20.80
C ASP A 205 17.77 5.39 22.03
N GLU A 206 17.92 6.72 22.07
CA GLU A 206 18.44 7.37 23.27
C GLU A 206 17.40 7.33 24.41
N PRO A 207 17.83 6.99 25.64
CA PRO A 207 16.94 7.03 26.80
C PRO A 207 16.23 8.39 26.91
N ASP A 208 14.94 8.36 27.13
CA ASP A 208 14.12 9.56 27.30
C ASP A 208 13.91 10.42 26.03
N ALA A 209 14.32 9.99 24.83
CA ALA A 209 14.13 10.75 23.60
C ALA A 209 12.65 11.07 23.35
N ILE A 210 11.73 10.16 23.66
CA ILE A 210 10.29 10.36 23.53
C ILE A 210 9.76 11.48 24.46
N LYS A 211 10.43 11.79 25.55
CA LYS A 211 10.01 12.87 26.47
C LYS A 211 10.17 14.28 25.89
N ALA A 212 10.82 14.40 24.73
CA ALA A 212 10.90 15.66 23.99
C ALA A 212 9.62 16.02 23.23
N TYR A 213 8.64 15.10 23.22
CA TYR A 213 7.37 15.23 22.52
C TYR A 213 6.23 15.40 23.52
N ASP A 214 5.21 16.16 23.11
CA ASP A 214 4.03 16.47 23.90
C ASP A 214 2.84 15.57 23.55
N GLY A 215 2.93 14.84 22.43
CA GLY A 215 1.96 13.86 21.99
C GLY A 215 2.63 12.67 21.29
N VAL A 216 1.96 11.51 21.33
CA VAL A 216 2.43 10.25 20.72
C VAL A 216 1.35 9.68 19.82
N ALA A 217 1.72 9.38 18.58
CA ALA A 217 0.87 8.64 17.66
C ALA A 217 1.57 7.32 17.24
N LEU A 218 0.82 6.25 17.15
CA LEU A 218 1.29 4.96 16.64
C LEU A 218 0.69 4.71 15.26
N VAL A 219 1.51 4.24 14.33
CA VAL A 219 1.08 3.81 13.00
C VAL A 219 1.61 2.41 12.70
N ASP A 220 0.76 1.61 12.06
CA ASP A 220 1.05 0.25 11.65
C ASP A 220 1.34 -0.73 12.81
N HIS A 221 1.05 -0.31 13.98
CA HIS A 221 0.95 -1.10 15.19
C HIS A 221 0.07 -0.35 16.19
N SER A 222 -0.46 -1.06 17.21
CA SER A 222 -1.56 -0.52 18.01
C SER A 222 -1.32 -0.42 19.49
N ARG A 223 -0.11 -0.77 19.99
CA ARG A 223 0.17 -0.74 21.43
C ARG A 223 1.63 -0.38 21.71
N PRO A 224 1.88 0.55 22.65
CA PRO A 224 3.23 0.87 23.08
C PRO A 224 3.89 -0.35 23.76
N GLY A 225 5.20 -0.48 23.62
CA GLY A 225 6.00 -1.57 24.15
C GLY A 225 5.84 -2.91 23.43
N VAL A 226 5.17 -2.92 22.27
CA VAL A 226 5.00 -4.10 21.44
C VAL A 226 5.55 -3.83 20.05
N ASN A 227 6.70 -4.41 19.74
CA ASN A 227 7.47 -4.15 18.52
C ASN A 227 7.88 -2.67 18.37
N ASP A 228 8.05 -1.97 19.45
CA ASP A 228 8.62 -0.62 19.55
C ASP A 228 9.41 -0.50 20.85
N GLY A 229 10.17 0.57 21.01
CA GLY A 229 10.99 0.82 22.20
C GLY A 229 10.28 1.66 23.27
N LEU A 230 8.96 1.88 23.16
CA LEU A 230 8.19 2.66 24.12
C LEU A 230 7.97 1.90 25.44
N ASP A 231 7.77 2.65 26.53
CA ASP A 231 7.25 2.08 27.76
C ASP A 231 5.79 1.62 27.52
N PRO A 232 5.38 0.41 27.95
CA PRO A 232 4.00 -0.05 27.84
C PRO A 232 2.95 0.85 28.48
N GLU A 233 3.35 1.71 29.43
CA GLU A 233 2.49 2.68 30.10
C GLU A 233 2.51 4.07 29.40
N THR A 234 3.11 4.19 28.21
CA THR A 234 3.12 5.44 27.45
C THR A 234 1.71 5.83 27.05
N ASP A 235 1.28 7.04 27.39
CA ASP A 235 0.02 7.60 26.93
C ASP A 235 0.09 7.85 25.40
N VAL A 236 -0.93 7.35 24.67
CA VAL A 236 -1.00 7.46 23.22
C VAL A 236 -2.20 8.32 22.82
N ASP A 237 -1.99 9.31 21.98
CA ASP A 237 -3.04 10.21 21.49
C ASP A 237 -3.76 9.64 20.27
N VAL A 238 -3.00 9.04 19.34
CA VAL A 238 -3.53 8.54 18.04
C VAL A 238 -2.98 7.16 17.75
N VAL A 239 -3.87 6.24 17.30
CA VAL A 239 -3.49 4.92 16.75
C VAL A 239 -4.17 4.71 15.41
N ILE A 240 -3.40 4.41 14.37
CA ILE A 240 -3.93 4.03 13.05
C ILE A 240 -3.20 2.75 12.59
N ASP A 241 -3.97 1.65 12.44
CA ASP A 241 -3.39 0.33 12.18
C ASP A 241 -4.38 -0.54 11.40
N HIS A 242 -3.89 -1.33 10.44
CA HIS A 242 -4.70 -2.28 9.72
C HIS A 242 -4.65 -3.70 10.30
N HIS A 243 -3.77 -3.96 11.24
CA HIS A 243 -3.65 -5.27 11.87
C HIS A 243 -4.83 -5.55 12.82
N PRO A 244 -5.27 -6.82 12.95
CA PRO A 244 -6.27 -7.20 13.92
C PRO A 244 -5.78 -6.93 15.35
N PRO A 245 -6.51 -6.15 16.17
CA PRO A 245 -6.09 -5.87 17.53
C PRO A 245 -6.10 -7.13 18.39
N ARG A 246 -4.98 -7.41 19.06
CA ARG A 246 -4.84 -8.59 19.96
C ARG A 246 -5.29 -8.30 21.40
N ALA A 247 -5.54 -7.04 21.73
CA ALA A 247 -6.03 -6.57 23.03
C ALA A 247 -6.73 -5.21 22.85
N PRO A 248 -7.48 -4.73 23.87
CA PRO A 248 -8.03 -3.38 23.86
C PRO A 248 -6.96 -2.33 23.61
N VAL A 249 -7.28 -1.32 22.80
CA VAL A 249 -6.43 -0.17 22.50
C VAL A 249 -6.97 1.03 23.23
N GLU A 250 -6.11 1.70 23.99
CA GLU A 250 -6.43 2.93 24.72
C GLU A 250 -5.68 4.10 24.04
N ALA A 251 -6.43 5.02 23.43
CA ALA A 251 -5.91 6.21 22.78
C ALA A 251 -7.00 7.29 22.69
N GLY A 252 -6.61 8.54 22.54
CA GLY A 252 -7.52 9.66 22.30
C GLY A 252 -8.32 9.47 21.01
N PHE A 253 -7.66 8.94 19.99
CA PHE A 253 -8.25 8.50 18.73
C PHE A 253 -7.64 7.17 18.29
N PHE A 254 -8.47 6.25 17.80
CA PHE A 254 -7.98 5.04 17.14
C PHE A 254 -8.81 4.68 15.91
N ASP A 255 -8.15 4.21 14.88
CA ASP A 255 -8.74 3.63 13.68
C ASP A 255 -8.06 2.30 13.35
N LEU A 256 -8.74 1.19 13.67
CA LEU A 256 -8.27 -0.17 13.50
C LEU A 256 -9.14 -0.88 12.47
N ARG A 257 -8.62 -1.17 11.30
CA ARG A 257 -9.39 -1.75 10.19
C ARG A 257 -8.63 -2.86 9.47
N SER A 258 -8.83 -4.09 9.89
CA SER A 258 -8.27 -5.27 9.23
C SER A 258 -8.89 -5.64 7.87
N GLY A 259 -9.83 -4.85 7.38
CA GLY A 259 -10.46 -5.05 6.07
C GLY A 259 -9.80 -4.25 4.93
N VAL A 260 -8.60 -3.73 5.14
CA VAL A 260 -7.76 -3.07 4.13
C VAL A 260 -6.41 -3.74 4.07
N GLY A 261 -5.74 -3.66 2.94
CA GLY A 261 -4.47 -4.34 2.72
C GLY A 261 -3.26 -3.67 3.37
N ALA A 262 -3.36 -2.39 3.77
CA ALA A 262 -2.26 -1.62 4.34
C ALA A 262 -2.77 -0.44 5.20
N THR A 263 -1.99 -0.02 6.19
CA THR A 263 -2.23 1.22 6.96
C THR A 263 -2.10 2.44 6.05
N SER A 264 -1.20 2.42 5.08
CA SER A 264 -1.08 3.42 4.00
C SER A 264 -2.40 3.69 3.28
N THR A 265 -3.24 2.67 3.08
CA THR A 265 -4.58 2.82 2.49
C THR A 265 -5.48 3.70 3.36
N LEU A 266 -5.42 3.54 4.69
CA LEU A 266 -6.18 4.37 5.62
C LEU A 266 -5.72 5.83 5.55
N LEU A 267 -4.42 6.07 5.57
CA LEU A 267 -3.84 7.42 5.51
C LEU A 267 -4.11 8.10 4.16
N ALA A 268 -4.04 7.39 3.05
CA ALA A 268 -4.43 7.91 1.74
C ALA A 268 -5.91 8.34 1.71
N LYS A 269 -6.80 7.57 2.34
CA LYS A 269 -8.20 7.95 2.51
C LYS A 269 -8.37 9.22 3.35
N TYR A 270 -7.60 9.39 4.44
CA TYR A 270 -7.63 10.60 5.25
C TYR A 270 -7.18 11.82 4.44
N LEU A 271 -6.06 11.73 3.71
CA LEU A 271 -5.58 12.82 2.83
C LEU A 271 -6.66 13.21 1.80
N LYS A 272 -7.25 12.22 1.11
CA LYS A 272 -8.32 12.45 0.13
C LYS A 272 -9.56 13.11 0.75
N ARG A 273 -9.96 12.69 1.95
CA ARG A 273 -11.13 13.25 2.66
C ARG A 273 -10.91 14.67 3.16
N LEU A 274 -9.68 14.99 3.50
CA LEU A 274 -9.27 16.33 3.92
C LEU A 274 -9.01 17.28 2.76
N ASP A 275 -9.13 16.81 1.51
CA ASP A 275 -8.79 17.55 0.28
C ASP A 275 -7.32 18.06 0.35
N LEU A 276 -6.45 17.22 0.91
CA LEU A 276 -5.02 17.45 0.99
C LEU A 276 -4.31 16.65 -0.10
N ASP A 277 -3.69 17.37 -1.01
CA ASP A 277 -2.79 16.75 -1.99
C ASP A 277 -1.57 16.20 -1.25
N PRO A 278 -1.24 14.91 -1.42
CA PRO A 278 -0.03 14.36 -0.80
C PRO A 278 1.23 14.93 -1.44
N ASP A 279 2.23 15.21 -0.61
CA ASP A 279 3.56 15.53 -1.11
C ASP A 279 4.08 14.35 -1.93
N ARG A 280 4.98 14.62 -2.90
CA ARG A 280 5.49 13.58 -3.82
C ARG A 280 6.12 12.41 -3.07
N GLU A 281 6.91 12.70 -2.05
CA GLU A 281 7.56 11.71 -1.21
C GLU A 281 6.53 10.87 -0.44
N VAL A 282 5.51 11.51 0.11
CA VAL A 282 4.40 10.85 0.83
C VAL A 282 3.58 9.97 -0.11
N ALA A 283 3.21 10.48 -1.28
CA ALA A 283 2.45 9.70 -2.26
C ALA A 283 3.22 8.47 -2.74
N THR A 284 4.52 8.65 -3.01
CA THR A 284 5.40 7.57 -3.49
C THR A 284 5.58 6.49 -2.42
N ALA A 285 5.82 6.92 -1.16
CA ALA A 285 5.94 6.00 -0.03
C ALA A 285 4.62 5.24 0.23
N LEU A 286 3.46 5.94 0.25
CA LEU A 286 2.15 5.32 0.48
C LEU A 286 1.82 4.28 -0.60
N LEU A 287 2.04 4.59 -1.88
CA LEU A 287 1.79 3.64 -2.95
C LEU A 287 2.71 2.42 -2.84
N TYR A 288 3.98 2.63 -2.47
CA TYR A 288 4.92 1.55 -2.26
C TYR A 288 4.52 0.68 -1.05
N GLY A 289 4.13 1.27 0.09
CA GLY A 289 3.62 0.55 1.26
C GLY A 289 2.43 -0.34 0.91
N ILE A 290 1.41 0.22 0.24
CA ILE A 290 0.25 -0.57 -0.23
C ILE A 290 0.68 -1.75 -1.10
N ARG A 291 1.61 -1.56 -2.03
CA ARG A 291 2.07 -2.62 -2.94
C ARG A 291 2.82 -3.72 -2.23
N ILE A 292 3.66 -3.38 -1.26
CA ILE A 292 4.44 -4.36 -0.49
C ILE A 292 3.49 -5.23 0.36
N ASP A 293 2.61 -4.64 1.14
CA ASP A 293 1.72 -5.37 2.04
C ASP A 293 0.70 -6.22 1.30
N THR A 294 0.19 -5.72 0.18
CA THR A 294 -0.74 -6.45 -0.67
C THR A 294 -0.05 -7.39 -1.66
N ARG A 295 1.28 -7.50 -1.64
CA ARG A 295 2.08 -8.24 -2.63
C ARG A 295 1.64 -7.91 -4.06
N GLU A 296 1.79 -6.65 -4.43
CA GLU A 296 1.39 -6.15 -5.75
C GLU A 296 -0.11 -6.38 -6.03
N PHE A 297 -0.97 -6.09 -5.06
CA PHE A 297 -2.43 -6.26 -5.13
C PHE A 297 -2.88 -7.70 -5.41
N THR A 298 -2.09 -8.70 -4.97
CA THR A 298 -2.38 -10.12 -5.20
C THR A 298 -2.78 -10.86 -3.93
N ARG A 299 -2.57 -10.26 -2.74
CA ARG A 299 -2.88 -10.86 -1.44
C ARG A 299 -3.51 -9.83 -0.50
N GLU A 300 -4.51 -10.27 0.28
CA GLU A 300 -5.18 -9.47 1.34
C GLU A 300 -5.64 -8.08 0.87
N THR A 301 -6.01 -7.98 -0.40
CA THR A 301 -6.35 -6.72 -1.07
C THR A 301 -7.85 -6.45 -1.00
N ALA A 302 -8.21 -5.21 -0.71
CA ALA A 302 -9.58 -4.68 -0.76
C ALA A 302 -9.74 -3.66 -1.91
N ASP A 303 -10.99 -3.37 -2.30
CA ASP A 303 -11.30 -2.31 -3.29
C ASP A 303 -10.72 -0.97 -2.89
N SER A 304 -10.67 -0.71 -1.58
CA SER A 304 -10.11 0.52 -1.04
C SER A 304 -8.62 0.70 -1.30
N ASP A 305 -7.85 -0.39 -1.48
CA ASP A 305 -6.42 -0.30 -1.80
C ASP A 305 -6.23 0.19 -3.24
N PHE A 306 -7.08 -0.26 -4.17
CA PHE A 306 -7.10 0.25 -5.54
C PHE A 306 -7.57 1.71 -5.60
N GLU A 307 -8.59 2.10 -4.80
CA GLU A 307 -9.03 3.49 -4.73
C GLU A 307 -7.94 4.42 -4.18
N ALA A 308 -7.21 3.96 -3.16
CA ALA A 308 -6.07 4.69 -2.60
C ALA A 308 -4.94 4.81 -3.63
N ALA A 309 -4.57 3.73 -4.31
CA ALA A 309 -3.57 3.74 -5.36
C ALA A 309 -3.94 4.69 -6.50
N ALA A 310 -5.20 4.67 -6.96
CA ALA A 310 -5.69 5.57 -8.00
C ALA A 310 -5.66 7.06 -7.58
N PHE A 311 -5.91 7.35 -6.29
CA PHE A 311 -5.78 8.70 -5.73
C PHE A 311 -4.32 9.16 -5.68
N LEU A 312 -3.40 8.29 -5.28
CA LEU A 312 -1.97 8.60 -5.11
C LEU A 312 -1.23 8.77 -6.44
N LEU A 313 -1.60 7.99 -7.45
CA LEU A 313 -0.86 7.87 -8.72
C LEU A 313 -0.49 9.20 -9.41
N PRO A 314 -1.34 10.26 -9.42
CA PRO A 314 -0.96 11.54 -10.02
C PRO A 314 0.19 12.28 -9.34
N TYR A 315 0.50 11.92 -8.09
CA TYR A 315 1.52 12.59 -7.25
C TYR A 315 2.82 11.80 -7.12
N VAL A 316 2.85 10.54 -7.57
CA VAL A 316 3.95 9.58 -7.38
C VAL A 316 5.16 9.90 -8.24
N ASP A 317 6.34 9.63 -7.72
CA ASP A 317 7.58 9.57 -8.51
C ASP A 317 7.86 8.13 -8.97
N GLU A 318 7.40 7.82 -10.19
CA GLU A 318 7.57 6.48 -10.79
C GLU A 318 9.04 6.06 -10.86
N SER A 319 9.96 7.02 -11.07
CA SER A 319 11.39 6.72 -11.18
C SER A 319 12.02 6.27 -9.86
N VAL A 320 11.46 6.75 -8.74
CA VAL A 320 11.87 6.30 -7.40
C VAL A 320 11.32 4.90 -7.14
N LEU A 321 10.04 4.64 -7.46
CA LEU A 321 9.44 3.31 -7.30
C LEU A 321 10.25 2.25 -8.06
N GLU A 322 10.55 2.47 -9.34
CA GLU A 322 11.37 1.54 -10.14
C GLU A 322 12.73 1.25 -9.49
N ARG A 323 13.35 2.26 -8.88
CA ARG A 323 14.67 2.12 -8.23
C ARG A 323 14.60 1.42 -6.87
N VAL A 324 13.52 1.58 -6.14
CA VAL A 324 13.29 0.87 -4.87
C VAL A 324 12.97 -0.60 -5.14
N GLU A 325 12.10 -0.88 -6.12
CA GLU A 325 11.69 -2.23 -6.52
C GLU A 325 12.81 -3.03 -7.18
N SER A 326 13.73 -2.35 -7.83
CA SER A 326 14.86 -2.96 -8.51
C SER A 326 16.16 -2.30 -8.04
N PRO A 327 16.53 -2.48 -6.77
CA PRO A 327 17.77 -1.93 -6.26
C PRO A 327 18.94 -2.45 -7.09
N SER A 328 19.85 -1.53 -7.46
CA SER A 328 21.03 -1.91 -8.21
C SER A 328 21.87 -2.90 -7.39
N MET A 329 22.06 -4.09 -7.92
CA MET A 329 22.89 -5.11 -7.29
C MET A 329 24.36 -4.66 -7.35
N SER A 330 25.07 -4.78 -6.24
CA SER A 330 26.52 -4.57 -6.23
C SER A 330 27.21 -5.67 -7.05
N PRO A 331 28.42 -5.42 -7.57
CA PRO A 331 29.21 -6.46 -8.24
C PRO A 331 29.41 -7.70 -7.37
N ASP A 332 29.52 -7.53 -6.06
CA ASP A 332 29.70 -8.62 -5.08
C ASP A 332 28.43 -9.47 -4.94
N VAL A 333 27.25 -8.84 -4.87
CA VAL A 333 25.96 -9.54 -4.88
C VAL A 333 25.78 -10.34 -6.17
N LEU A 334 26.12 -9.75 -7.34
CA LEU A 334 26.06 -10.46 -8.61
C LEU A 334 27.05 -11.65 -8.66
N SER A 335 28.21 -11.50 -8.06
CA SER A 335 29.21 -12.58 -7.98
C SER A 335 28.73 -13.71 -7.08
N THR A 336 28.14 -13.37 -5.92
CA THR A 336 27.51 -14.32 -4.99
C THR A 336 26.36 -15.07 -5.66
N MET A 337 25.49 -14.36 -6.37
CA MET A 337 24.40 -14.97 -7.13
C MET A 337 24.89 -15.91 -8.24
N ALA A 338 25.91 -15.50 -8.98
CA ALA A 338 26.52 -16.37 -10.00
C ALA A 338 27.14 -17.61 -9.40
N ALA A 339 27.74 -17.53 -8.21
CA ALA A 339 28.24 -18.68 -7.47
C ALA A 339 27.08 -19.58 -6.99
N ALA A 340 26.03 -18.99 -6.45
CA ALA A 340 24.85 -19.71 -5.98
C ALA A 340 24.17 -20.50 -7.11
N ILE A 341 24.03 -19.90 -8.28
CA ILE A 341 23.49 -20.59 -9.46
C ILE A 341 24.38 -21.74 -9.92
N ARG A 342 25.70 -21.57 -9.93
CA ARG A 342 26.64 -22.61 -10.39
C ARG A 342 26.75 -23.80 -9.45
N ASN A 343 26.78 -23.52 -8.15
CA ASN A 343 27.10 -24.52 -7.13
C ASN A 343 25.82 -25.17 -6.54
N ARG A 344 24.64 -24.87 -7.10
CA ARG A 344 23.38 -25.42 -6.58
C ARG A 344 23.34 -26.93 -6.65
N GLU A 345 22.89 -27.54 -5.57
CA GLU A 345 22.51 -28.96 -5.50
C GLU A 345 21.00 -29.03 -5.26
N VAL A 346 20.30 -29.85 -6.04
CA VAL A 346 18.85 -29.99 -5.95
C VAL A 346 18.51 -31.43 -5.65
N ARG A 347 17.73 -31.66 -4.58
CA ARG A 347 17.18 -32.97 -4.21
C ARG A 347 15.67 -32.82 -4.00
N GLY A 348 14.88 -33.43 -4.88
CA GLY A 348 13.43 -33.21 -4.92
C GLY A 348 13.11 -31.75 -5.22
N ASP A 349 12.47 -31.08 -4.28
CA ASP A 349 12.11 -29.65 -4.32
C ASP A 349 12.97 -28.77 -3.41
N ILE A 350 14.03 -29.33 -2.85
CA ILE A 350 14.98 -28.66 -1.96
C ILE A 350 16.25 -28.31 -2.73
N LEU A 351 16.68 -27.07 -2.64
CA LEU A 351 17.90 -26.55 -3.24
C LEU A 351 18.84 -26.03 -2.15
N THR A 352 20.10 -26.48 -2.19
CA THR A 352 21.19 -25.91 -1.37
C THR A 352 22.28 -25.35 -2.26
N SER A 353 23.02 -24.34 -1.81
CA SER A 353 24.16 -23.81 -2.53
C SER A 353 25.20 -23.14 -1.64
N GLY A 354 26.44 -23.62 -1.71
CA GLY A 354 27.61 -22.99 -1.10
C GLY A 354 28.26 -21.97 -2.04
N VAL A 355 28.36 -20.71 -1.61
CA VAL A 355 28.90 -19.62 -2.45
C VAL A 355 30.36 -19.28 -2.12
N GLY A 356 30.94 -19.91 -1.10
CA GLY A 356 32.31 -19.64 -0.66
C GLY A 356 32.40 -18.37 0.17
N GLN A 357 33.50 -17.62 0.00
CA GLN A 357 33.70 -16.36 0.72
C GLN A 357 32.77 -15.27 0.18
N ILE A 358 32.16 -14.52 1.09
CA ILE A 358 31.26 -13.39 0.81
C ILE A 358 31.80 -12.12 1.47
N SER A 359 31.41 -10.97 0.94
CA SER A 359 31.67 -9.63 1.49
C SER A 359 30.42 -9.01 2.15
N ASP A 360 29.26 -9.58 1.85
CA ASP A 360 27.96 -9.12 2.35
C ASP A 360 27.04 -10.31 2.60
N ARG A 361 26.55 -10.45 3.83
CA ARG A 361 25.63 -11.51 4.22
C ARG A 361 24.25 -11.40 3.55
N ASP A 362 23.81 -10.17 3.25
CA ASP A 362 22.50 -9.91 2.62
C ASP A 362 22.45 -10.47 1.19
N ALA A 363 23.61 -10.64 0.55
CA ALA A 363 23.72 -11.30 -0.74
C ALA A 363 23.25 -12.77 -0.73
N LEU A 364 23.36 -13.46 0.43
CA LEU A 364 22.86 -14.83 0.57
C LEU A 364 21.34 -14.89 0.54
N ALA A 365 20.69 -13.94 1.22
CA ALA A 365 19.24 -13.82 1.24
C ALA A 365 18.70 -13.57 -0.17
N GLN A 366 19.27 -12.60 -0.89
CA GLN A 366 18.90 -12.29 -2.27
C GLN A 366 19.13 -13.47 -3.22
N ALA A 367 20.20 -14.22 -3.03
CA ALA A 367 20.46 -15.42 -3.83
C ALA A 367 19.45 -16.53 -3.52
N ALA A 368 19.08 -16.73 -2.25
CA ALA A 368 18.06 -17.71 -1.86
C ALA A 368 16.69 -17.38 -2.43
N ASP A 369 16.27 -16.10 -2.38
CA ASP A 369 15.02 -15.63 -3.00
C ASP A 369 14.99 -15.91 -4.50
N LYS A 370 16.09 -15.63 -5.21
CA LYS A 370 16.17 -15.87 -6.67
C LYS A 370 16.24 -17.35 -7.03
N LEU A 371 16.86 -18.18 -6.22
CA LEU A 371 16.91 -19.62 -6.45
C LEU A 371 15.55 -20.29 -6.14
N LEU A 372 14.77 -19.73 -5.22
CA LEU A 372 13.41 -20.16 -4.95
C LEU A 372 12.45 -19.93 -6.13
N ASP A 373 12.76 -18.98 -7.05
CA ASP A 373 12.02 -18.78 -8.28
C ASP A 373 12.23 -19.89 -9.32
N MET A 374 13.16 -20.81 -9.08
CA MET A 374 13.41 -21.92 -9.98
C MET A 374 12.24 -22.91 -9.97
N GLN A 375 11.81 -23.33 -11.17
CA GLN A 375 10.70 -24.28 -11.30
C GLN A 375 10.98 -25.59 -10.54
N GLY A 376 10.03 -25.99 -9.68
CA GLY A 376 10.10 -27.22 -8.90
C GLY A 376 10.91 -27.12 -7.62
N VAL A 377 11.28 -25.91 -7.19
CA VAL A 377 11.95 -25.64 -5.93
C VAL A 377 10.94 -25.00 -4.97
N SER A 378 10.79 -25.59 -3.78
CA SER A 378 9.96 -25.08 -2.67
C SER A 378 10.80 -24.54 -1.51
N ILE A 379 12.06 -25.01 -1.38
CA ILE A 379 13.00 -24.58 -0.36
C ILE A 379 14.36 -24.30 -1.00
N ALA A 380 14.91 -23.12 -0.73
CA ALA A 380 16.26 -22.72 -1.15
C ALA A 380 17.10 -22.31 0.06
N VAL A 381 18.27 -22.91 0.23
CA VAL A 381 19.22 -22.60 1.31
C VAL A 381 20.56 -22.25 0.70
N VAL A 382 21.02 -21.00 0.92
CA VAL A 382 22.31 -20.50 0.44
C VAL A 382 23.20 -20.18 1.63
N TYR A 383 24.47 -20.57 1.55
CA TYR A 383 25.44 -20.35 2.62
C TYR A 383 26.80 -19.93 2.07
N GLY A 384 27.50 -19.14 2.87
CA GLY A 384 28.84 -18.64 2.58
C GLY A 384 29.52 -18.21 3.87
N PHE A 385 30.79 -17.86 3.81
CA PHE A 385 31.54 -17.44 4.98
C PHE A 385 32.13 -16.04 4.80
N MET A 386 32.17 -15.31 5.90
CA MET A 386 32.81 -14.01 6.01
C MET A 386 33.55 -13.95 7.35
N ASP A 387 34.79 -13.53 7.33
CA ASP A 387 35.69 -13.59 8.48
C ASP A 387 35.74 -15.00 9.08
N GLU A 388 35.43 -15.16 10.35
CA GLU A 388 35.45 -16.46 11.08
C GLU A 388 34.03 -17.03 11.25
N THR A 389 33.07 -16.62 10.44
CA THR A 389 31.66 -17.03 10.58
C THR A 389 31.08 -17.50 9.27
N VAL A 390 30.39 -18.63 9.28
CA VAL A 390 29.52 -19.07 8.18
C VAL A 390 28.15 -18.55 8.41
N TYR A 391 27.58 -17.90 7.38
CA TYR A 391 26.23 -17.42 7.33
C TYR A 391 25.39 -18.31 6.44
N VAL A 392 24.16 -18.60 6.87
CA VAL A 392 23.19 -19.39 6.12
C VAL A 392 21.92 -18.58 5.99
N SER A 393 21.36 -18.54 4.80
CA SER A 393 20.05 -17.94 4.54
C SER A 393 19.15 -18.94 3.82
N GLY A 394 17.97 -19.19 4.37
CA GLY A 394 16.97 -20.08 3.83
C GLY A 394 15.67 -19.34 3.49
N ARG A 395 15.02 -19.80 2.43
CA ARG A 395 13.71 -19.35 1.97
C ARG A 395 12.84 -20.55 1.63
N ALA A 396 11.54 -20.46 1.96
CA ALA A 396 10.56 -21.49 1.62
C ALA A 396 9.29 -20.86 1.04
N ARG A 397 8.61 -21.57 0.14
CA ARG A 397 7.36 -21.12 -0.46
C ARG A 397 6.49 -22.30 -0.86
N GLY A 398 5.20 -22.24 -0.46
CA GLY A 398 4.22 -23.24 -0.88
C GLY A 398 4.45 -24.64 -0.31
N THR A 399 5.05 -24.73 0.88
CA THR A 399 5.31 -25.95 1.61
C THR A 399 4.74 -25.84 3.03
N ASP A 400 4.39 -26.98 3.64
CA ASP A 400 3.96 -27.07 5.05
C ASP A 400 5.13 -27.14 6.04
N VAL A 401 6.36 -26.98 5.56
CA VAL A 401 7.59 -27.07 6.36
C VAL A 401 7.84 -25.73 7.05
N ASP A 402 8.06 -25.74 8.37
CA ASP A 402 8.61 -24.60 9.11
C ASP A 402 10.14 -24.56 8.96
N LEU A 403 10.62 -23.66 8.10
CA LEU A 403 12.04 -23.53 7.80
C LEU A 403 12.88 -23.11 9.03
N GLY A 404 12.26 -22.34 9.95
CA GLY A 404 12.90 -21.93 11.20
C GLY A 404 13.18 -23.12 12.11
N GLU A 405 12.24 -24.07 12.20
CA GLU A 405 12.46 -25.33 12.94
C GLU A 405 13.51 -26.20 12.24
N VAL A 406 13.42 -26.35 10.94
CA VAL A 406 14.37 -27.12 10.13
C VAL A 406 15.80 -26.63 10.32
N LEU A 407 16.06 -25.33 10.17
CA LEU A 407 17.42 -24.81 10.34
C LEU A 407 17.89 -24.89 11.79
N ARG A 408 16.98 -24.76 12.75
CA ARG A 408 17.32 -24.96 14.19
C ARG A 408 17.73 -26.38 14.48
N ASP A 409 17.01 -27.35 13.95
CA ASP A 409 17.32 -28.76 14.11
C ASP A 409 18.62 -29.18 13.39
N ALA A 410 18.78 -28.71 12.15
CA ALA A 410 19.95 -29.02 11.33
C ALA A 410 21.24 -28.37 11.84
N LEU A 411 21.19 -27.09 12.20
CA LEU A 411 22.38 -26.26 12.41
C LEU A 411 22.52 -25.74 13.85
N GLY A 412 21.45 -25.77 14.66
CA GLY A 412 21.48 -25.37 16.05
C GLY A 412 22.55 -26.08 16.89
N PRO A 413 22.85 -27.40 16.69
CA PRO A 413 23.93 -28.10 17.41
C PRO A 413 25.33 -27.56 17.12
N ILE A 414 25.55 -26.83 16.04
CA ILE A 414 26.87 -26.33 15.61
C ILE A 414 26.95 -24.81 15.53
N GLY A 415 25.84 -24.10 15.77
CA GLY A 415 25.78 -22.66 15.69
C GLY A 415 24.47 -22.08 16.25
N SER A 416 24.19 -20.83 15.94
CA SER A 416 22.91 -20.19 16.22
C SER A 416 22.03 -20.27 14.97
N ALA A 417 20.81 -20.79 15.10
CA ALA A 417 19.88 -20.90 13.99
C ALA A 417 18.45 -20.60 14.43
N GLY A 418 17.63 -20.02 13.53
CA GLY A 418 16.24 -19.69 13.79
C GLY A 418 15.60 -18.91 12.65
N GLY A 419 14.33 -18.59 12.81
CA GLY A 419 13.53 -17.87 11.83
C GLY A 419 12.05 -18.23 11.94
N HIS A 420 11.34 -17.99 10.86
CA HIS A 420 9.92 -18.27 10.67
C HIS A 420 9.73 -19.37 9.61
N ALA A 421 8.49 -19.74 9.37
CA ALA A 421 8.16 -20.81 8.41
C ALA A 421 8.73 -20.56 7.00
N ASP A 422 8.66 -19.31 6.50
CA ASP A 422 9.06 -18.96 5.13
C ASP A 422 10.51 -18.46 5.03
N MET A 423 11.12 -18.02 6.14
CA MET A 423 12.45 -17.40 6.17
C MET A 423 13.20 -17.81 7.42
N ALA A 424 14.42 -18.29 7.24
CA ALA A 424 15.28 -18.67 8.35
C ALA A 424 16.77 -18.44 8.04
N GLY A 425 17.57 -18.34 9.08
CA GLY A 425 19.02 -18.17 8.96
C GLY A 425 19.80 -18.87 10.04
N ALA A 426 21.11 -19.01 9.82
CA ALA A 426 22.02 -19.52 10.83
C ALA A 426 23.38 -18.81 10.75
N GLN A 427 24.08 -18.80 11.90
CA GLN A 427 25.45 -18.34 12.04
C GLN A 427 26.25 -19.40 12.73
N ILE A 428 27.34 -19.85 12.11
CA ILE A 428 28.16 -20.96 12.59
C ILE A 428 29.62 -20.49 12.68
N PRO A 429 30.24 -20.49 13.89
CA PRO A 429 31.65 -20.11 14.00
C PRO A 429 32.55 -21.10 13.25
N LEU A 430 33.42 -20.61 12.38
CA LEU A 430 34.39 -21.45 11.63
C LEU A 430 35.34 -22.22 12.55
N GLY A 431 35.62 -21.73 13.75
CA GLY A 431 36.47 -22.42 14.73
C GLY A 431 35.96 -23.80 15.15
N ILE A 432 34.67 -24.09 15.01
CA ILE A 432 34.11 -25.44 15.22
C ILE A 432 34.47 -26.37 14.04
N LEU A 433 34.71 -25.80 12.85
CA LEU A 433 35.13 -26.50 11.64
C LEU A 433 36.65 -26.39 11.42
N GLY A 434 37.35 -25.65 12.30
CA GLY A 434 38.71 -25.15 12.14
C GLY A 434 39.84 -26.13 12.47
N ALA A 435 39.67 -27.43 12.24
CA ALA A 435 40.82 -28.36 12.14
C ALA A 435 41.49 -28.30 10.73
N VAL A 436 41.10 -27.34 9.89
CA VAL A 436 41.57 -27.17 8.50
C VAL A 436 42.20 -25.79 8.30
N GLU A 437 43.13 -25.43 9.21
CA GLU A 437 44.13 -24.41 8.93
C GLU A 437 45.22 -25.05 8.07
N ASP A 438 45.44 -24.50 6.93
CA ASP A 438 46.40 -24.76 5.86
C ASP A 438 45.87 -25.64 4.72
N GLU A 439 45.87 -25.00 3.58
CA GLU A 439 45.75 -25.45 2.18
C GLU A 439 44.36 -25.23 1.54
N SER A 440 44.27 -24.06 0.93
CA SER A 440 43.32 -23.68 -0.15
C SER A 440 41.85 -23.54 0.24
N SER A 441 41.30 -22.37 -0.10
CA SER A 441 39.88 -22.04 -0.01
C SER A 441 38.91 -23.04 -0.68
N GLY A 442 39.42 -23.90 -1.57
CA GLY A 442 38.66 -25.01 -2.17
C GLY A 442 38.33 -26.13 -1.22
N SER A 443 39.20 -26.44 -0.22
CA SER A 443 38.94 -27.48 0.77
C SER A 443 37.91 -27.07 1.80
N LEU A 444 37.87 -25.77 2.19
CA LEU A 444 36.87 -25.25 3.13
C LEU A 444 35.48 -25.26 2.53
N SER A 445 35.34 -24.83 1.28
CA SER A 445 34.05 -24.86 0.57
C SER A 445 33.50 -26.28 0.52
N THR A 446 34.29 -27.28 0.19
CA THR A 446 33.83 -28.67 0.12
C THR A 446 33.37 -29.19 1.49
N ILE A 447 34.08 -28.85 2.58
CA ILE A 447 33.70 -29.26 3.94
C ILE A 447 32.38 -28.56 4.34
N LEU A 448 32.21 -27.27 4.00
CA LEU A 448 30.99 -26.55 4.26
C LEU A 448 29.78 -27.15 3.50
N ASP A 449 30.00 -27.56 2.24
CA ASP A 449 28.98 -28.23 1.43
C ASP A 449 28.59 -29.58 2.09
N GLU A 450 29.53 -30.39 2.48
CA GLU A 450 29.25 -31.69 3.14
C GLU A 450 28.52 -31.50 4.49
N VAL A 451 28.92 -30.54 5.30
CA VAL A 451 28.33 -30.33 6.63
C VAL A 451 26.97 -29.64 6.55
N ILE A 452 26.85 -28.54 5.82
CA ILE A 452 25.63 -27.73 5.85
C ILE A 452 24.57 -28.35 4.95
N ALA A 453 24.89 -28.62 3.67
CA ALA A 453 23.95 -29.27 2.78
C ALA A 453 23.51 -30.63 3.27
N GLY A 454 24.49 -31.44 3.77
CA GLY A 454 24.19 -32.77 4.32
C GLY A 454 23.18 -32.71 5.47
N ARG A 455 23.37 -31.83 6.45
CA ARG A 455 22.47 -31.69 7.61
C ARG A 455 21.10 -31.14 7.21
N VAL A 456 21.05 -30.16 6.30
CA VAL A 456 19.80 -29.59 5.81
C VAL A 456 18.99 -30.65 5.06
N PHE A 457 19.60 -31.39 4.15
CA PHE A 457 18.92 -32.49 3.45
C PHE A 457 18.49 -33.61 4.41
N GLU A 458 19.32 -33.98 5.38
CA GLU A 458 18.98 -35.03 6.36
C GLU A 458 17.71 -34.70 7.15
N VAL A 459 17.58 -33.46 7.64
CA VAL A 459 16.41 -33.03 8.42
C VAL A 459 15.18 -32.90 7.52
N LEU A 460 15.33 -32.37 6.29
CA LEU A 460 14.21 -32.21 5.37
C LEU A 460 13.70 -33.51 4.76
N GLU A 461 14.60 -34.48 4.51
CA GLU A 461 14.23 -35.79 4.03
C GLU A 461 13.69 -36.71 5.16
N ASN A 462 14.04 -36.43 6.43
CA ASN A 462 13.60 -37.18 7.58
C ASN A 462 13.17 -36.24 8.72
N PRO A 463 12.06 -35.50 8.58
CA PRO A 463 11.62 -34.55 9.59
C PRO A 463 11.37 -35.28 10.93
N PRO A 464 11.92 -34.74 12.04
CA PRO A 464 11.85 -35.41 13.36
C PRO A 464 10.43 -35.52 13.92
N ASN A 465 9.46 -34.78 13.33
CA ASN A 465 8.05 -34.77 13.71
C ASN A 465 7.11 -35.13 12.53
N ALA A 466 7.51 -36.06 11.66
CA ALA A 466 6.51 -36.62 10.76
C ALA A 466 5.38 -37.21 11.63
N PRO A 467 4.11 -36.75 11.51
CA PRO A 467 3.02 -37.34 12.27
C PRO A 467 3.03 -38.84 11.96
N LEU A 468 3.16 -39.66 12.99
CA LEU A 468 3.03 -41.09 12.86
C LEU A 468 1.68 -41.36 12.17
N ALA A 469 1.70 -41.82 10.94
CA ALA A 469 0.54 -42.07 10.11
C ALA A 469 -0.42 -43.13 10.68
N ASP A 470 -0.20 -43.59 11.90
CA ASP A 470 -0.95 -44.63 12.59
C ASP A 470 -1.27 -44.32 14.06
N ALA A 471 -1.44 -43.03 14.44
CA ALA A 471 -1.90 -42.70 15.79
C ALA A 471 -3.46 -42.66 15.93
N ALA A 472 -4.16 -43.26 15.01
CA ALA A 472 -5.65 -43.26 15.06
C ALA A 472 -6.25 -44.23 16.11
N ASP A 473 -5.45 -44.95 16.89
CA ASP A 473 -5.92 -45.96 17.87
C ASP A 473 -5.32 -45.86 19.28
N ILE A 474 -4.86 -44.70 19.71
CA ILE A 474 -4.53 -44.53 21.14
C ILE A 474 -5.67 -43.76 21.82
N ALA A 475 -6.68 -44.49 22.26
CA ALA A 475 -7.67 -44.00 23.21
C ALA A 475 -6.95 -43.78 24.55
N PHE A 476 -6.79 -42.51 24.97
CA PHE A 476 -6.41 -42.18 26.33
C PHE A 476 -7.64 -42.36 27.22
N GLU A 477 -7.75 -43.50 27.94
CA GLU A 477 -8.61 -43.65 29.07
C GLU A 477 -8.02 -42.86 30.26
N PHE A 478 -8.69 -41.78 30.63
CA PHE A 478 -8.44 -41.14 31.93
C PHE A 478 -9.06 -42.01 33.03
N PRO A 479 -8.33 -42.36 34.06
CA PRO A 479 -8.92 -43.02 35.21
C PRO A 479 -9.86 -42.01 35.89
N LEU A 480 -11.15 -42.38 35.99
CA LEU A 480 -12.10 -41.69 36.85
C LEU A 480 -11.66 -41.88 38.29
N SER A 481 -11.32 -40.79 38.97
CA SER A 481 -11.11 -40.81 40.42
C SER A 481 -12.45 -41.09 41.11
N ASP A 482 -12.58 -42.29 41.70
CA ASP A 482 -13.58 -42.50 42.72
C ASP A 482 -13.22 -41.67 43.95
N GLU A 483 -14.01 -40.71 44.29
CA GLU A 483 -14.03 -40.15 45.64
C GLU A 483 -15.46 -40.14 46.19
N GLU A 484 -15.53 -40.67 47.42
CA GLU A 484 -16.69 -40.68 48.32
C GLU A 484 -17.19 -39.27 48.72
#